data_b71a0dcb75f156e22f87594f2af44b99
#
_entry.id   b71a0dcb75f156e22f87594f2af44b99
#
_cell.length_a   1.000
_cell.length_b   1.000
_cell.length_c   1.000
_cell.angle_alpha   90.00
_cell.angle_beta   90.00
_cell.angle_gamma   90.00
#
_symmetry.space_group_name_H-M   'P 1'
#
loop_
_entity.id
_entity.type
_entity.pdbx_description
1 polymer ?
#
loop_
_entity_poly.entity_id
_entity_poly.type
_entity_poly.pdbx_seq_one_letter_code
_entity_poly.pdbx_strand_id
1 'polypeptide(L)'
;RSATAAQEIKALIDESVSHVGSGSQQIHNAGERLGELVNNVRQVRQLMGEIRVAGEEQRKGVSEVTLAVTEMDSTVQQNASL
;
A
#
# COMPACT_ATOMS: atom_id res chain seq x y z
N ARG A 1 -52.66 26.50 -13.87
CA ARG A 1 -51.27 26.75 -14.33
C ARG A 1 -50.32 26.93 -13.16
N SER A 2 -50.62 27.78 -12.22
CA SER A 2 -49.76 28.03 -11.05
C SER A 2 -49.55 26.76 -10.21
N ALA A 3 -50.62 25.98 -10.01
CA ALA A 3 -50.54 24.72 -9.27
C ALA A 3 -49.63 23.69 -9.98
N THR A 4 -49.73 23.63 -11.31
CA THR A 4 -48.86 22.72 -12.11
C THR A 4 -47.41 23.17 -12.05
N ALA A 5 -47.17 24.48 -12.18
CA ALA A 5 -45.82 25.03 -12.06
C ALA A 5 -45.21 24.78 -10.67
N ALA A 6 -46.01 24.94 -9.62
CA ALA A 6 -45.58 24.67 -8.25
C ALA A 6 -45.26 23.20 -8.03
N GLN A 7 -46.04 22.29 -8.61
CA GLN A 7 -45.79 20.86 -8.57
C GLN A 7 -44.48 20.48 -9.30
N GLU A 8 -44.23 21.07 -10.46
CA GLU A 8 -43.02 20.87 -11.21
C GLU A 8 -41.78 21.34 -10.44
N ILE A 9 -41.87 22.52 -9.82
CA ILE A 9 -40.79 23.06 -8.98
C ILE A 9 -40.54 22.16 -7.79
N LYS A 10 -41.60 21.70 -7.13
CA LYS A 10 -41.44 20.76 -6.00
C LYS A 10 -40.79 19.50 -6.43
N ALA A 11 -41.18 18.92 -7.56
CA ALA A 11 -40.54 17.69 -8.10
C ALA A 11 -39.06 17.89 -8.39
N LEU A 12 -38.70 19.04 -8.96
CA LEU A 12 -37.29 19.37 -9.24
C LEU A 12 -36.48 19.53 -7.95
N ILE A 13 -37.08 20.16 -6.94
CA ILE A 13 -36.41 20.31 -5.62
C ILE A 13 -36.23 18.95 -4.96
N ASP A 14 -37.25 18.10 -4.96
CA ASP A 14 -37.18 16.76 -4.39
C ASP A 14 -36.12 15.93 -5.07
N GLU A 15 -36.03 16.00 -6.39
CA GLU A 15 -35.01 15.32 -7.18
C GLU A 15 -33.61 15.85 -6.83
N SER A 16 -33.46 17.17 -6.73
CA SER A 16 -32.19 17.81 -6.37
C SER A 16 -31.74 17.40 -4.97
N VAL A 17 -32.65 17.38 -4.00
CA VAL A 17 -32.37 16.95 -2.63
C VAL A 17 -31.93 15.50 -2.61
N SER A 18 -32.59 14.65 -3.39
CA SER A 18 -32.20 13.23 -3.53
C SER A 18 -30.80 13.08 -4.12
N HIS A 19 -30.49 13.85 -5.16
CA HIS A 19 -29.15 13.82 -5.78
C HIS A 19 -28.06 14.31 -4.83
N VAL A 20 -28.33 15.36 -4.07
CA VAL A 20 -27.40 15.87 -3.06
C VAL A 20 -27.14 14.82 -1.97
N GLY A 21 -28.22 14.17 -1.50
CA GLY A 21 -28.09 13.10 -0.50
C GLY A 21 -27.28 11.93 -0.99
N SER A 22 -27.52 11.49 -2.23
CA SER A 22 -26.75 10.41 -2.87
C SER A 22 -25.29 10.79 -3.07
N GLY A 23 -25.05 12.02 -3.55
CA GLY A 23 -23.69 12.54 -3.73
C GLY A 23 -22.94 12.65 -2.42
N SER A 24 -23.60 13.10 -1.35
CA SER A 24 -23.03 13.18 -0.01
C SER A 24 -22.61 11.81 0.51
N GLN A 25 -23.45 10.81 0.28
CA GLN A 25 -23.13 9.43 0.67
C GLN A 25 -21.95 8.87 -0.11
N GLN A 26 -21.87 9.14 -1.41
CA GLN A 26 -20.74 8.75 -2.24
C GLN A 26 -19.45 9.38 -1.75
N ILE A 27 -19.48 10.65 -1.36
CA ILE A 27 -18.32 11.35 -0.80
C ILE A 27 -17.90 10.70 0.53
N HIS A 28 -18.85 10.39 1.38
CA HIS A 28 -18.57 9.70 2.65
C HIS A 28 -17.91 8.35 2.42
N ASN A 29 -18.43 7.55 1.50
CA ASN A 29 -17.88 6.26 1.13
C ASN A 29 -16.46 6.38 0.56
N ALA A 30 -16.26 7.39 -0.30
CA ALA A 30 -14.93 7.67 -0.85
C ALA A 30 -13.94 8.05 0.25
N GLY A 31 -14.38 8.84 1.24
CA GLY A 31 -13.57 9.20 2.39
C GLY A 31 -13.14 7.98 3.20
N GLU A 32 -14.04 7.03 3.42
CA GLU A 32 -13.72 5.78 4.11
C GLU A 32 -12.68 4.96 3.34
N ARG A 33 -12.85 4.85 2.01
CA ARG A 33 -11.90 4.14 1.17
C ARG A 33 -10.53 4.79 1.14
N LEU A 34 -10.48 6.11 1.17
CA LEU A 34 -9.22 6.84 1.29
C LEU A 34 -8.53 6.55 2.62
N GLY A 35 -9.29 6.43 3.72
CA GLY A 35 -8.77 6.02 5.01
C GLY A 35 -8.14 4.63 4.97
N GLU A 36 -8.81 3.67 4.33
CA GLU A 36 -8.29 2.32 4.11
C GLU A 36 -7.02 2.34 3.28
N LEU A 37 -6.99 3.16 2.23
CA LEU A 37 -5.83 3.31 1.37
C LEU A 37 -4.62 3.83 2.16
N VAL A 38 -4.83 4.84 3.01
CA VAL A 38 -3.77 5.37 3.87
C VAL A 38 -3.22 4.29 4.79
N ASN A 39 -4.10 3.48 5.38
CA ASN A 39 -3.67 2.37 6.23
C ASN A 39 -2.88 1.33 5.44
N ASN A 40 -3.30 1.01 4.22
CA ASN A 40 -2.60 0.08 3.35
C ASN A 40 -1.21 0.59 2.99
N VAL A 41 -1.09 1.89 2.70
CA VAL A 41 0.21 2.53 2.42
C VAL A 41 1.13 2.43 3.63
N ARG A 42 0.60 2.62 4.84
CA ARG A 42 1.39 2.46 6.08
C ARG A 42 1.89 1.04 6.25
N GLN A 43 1.04 0.05 5.97
CA GLN A 43 1.43 -1.36 6.01
C GLN A 43 2.52 -1.68 5.00
N VAL A 44 2.40 -1.16 3.78
CA VAL A 44 3.43 -1.32 2.76
C VAL A 44 4.75 -0.70 3.21
N ARG A 45 4.72 0.47 3.82
CA ARG A 45 5.90 1.12 4.38
C ARG A 45 6.58 0.24 5.44
N GLN A 46 5.78 -0.34 6.33
CA GLN A 46 6.30 -1.24 7.36
C GLN A 46 6.95 -2.46 6.74
N LEU A 47 6.30 -3.08 5.75
CA LEU A 47 6.86 -4.23 5.02
C LEU A 47 8.16 -3.87 4.31
N MET A 48 8.23 -2.69 3.70
CA MET A 48 9.47 -2.21 3.07
C MET A 48 10.61 -2.07 4.08
N GLY A 49 10.30 -1.59 5.29
CA GLY A 49 11.27 -1.53 6.38
C GLY A 49 11.77 -2.91 6.80
N GLU A 50 10.87 -3.86 6.91
CA GLU A 50 11.21 -5.26 7.23
C GLU A 50 12.05 -5.90 6.12
N ILE A 51 11.71 -5.66 4.86
CA ILE A 51 12.49 -6.14 3.71
C ILE A 51 13.90 -5.55 3.74
N ARG A 52 14.03 -4.27 4.06
CA ARG A 52 15.34 -3.62 4.16
C ARG A 52 16.21 -4.26 5.23
N VAL A 53 15.64 -4.53 6.40
CA VAL A 53 16.35 -5.20 7.51
C VAL A 53 16.76 -6.61 7.12
N ALA A 54 15.83 -7.38 6.54
CA ALA A 54 16.10 -8.73 6.05
C ALA A 54 17.18 -8.74 4.97
N GLY A 55 17.17 -7.74 4.08
CA GLY A 55 18.19 -7.56 3.04
C GLY A 55 19.57 -7.31 3.61
N GLU A 56 19.67 -6.50 4.68
CA GLU A 56 20.93 -6.26 5.38
C GLU A 56 21.44 -7.53 6.06
N GLU A 57 20.57 -8.31 6.69
CA GLU A 57 20.95 -9.59 7.28
C GLU A 57 21.43 -10.57 6.23
N GLN A 58 20.76 -10.65 5.08
CA GLN A 58 21.18 -11.50 3.97
C GLN A 58 22.54 -11.07 3.42
N ARG A 59 22.76 -9.76 3.30
CA ARG A 59 24.06 -9.24 2.85
C ARG A 59 25.18 -9.67 3.78
N LYS A 60 24.96 -9.60 5.09
CA LYS A 60 25.92 -10.09 6.09
C LYS A 60 26.16 -11.58 5.94
N GLY A 61 25.08 -12.36 5.81
CA GLY A 61 25.17 -13.81 5.62
C GLY A 61 25.94 -14.18 4.37
N VAL A 62 25.68 -13.52 3.26
CA VAL A 62 26.43 -13.73 2.00
C VAL A 62 27.89 -13.37 2.16
N SER A 63 28.19 -12.26 2.86
CA SER A 63 29.57 -11.87 3.16
C SER A 63 30.30 -12.92 3.97
N GLU A 64 29.66 -13.46 5.00
CA GLU A 64 30.22 -14.54 5.83
C GLU A 64 30.49 -15.82 5.03
N VAL A 65 29.53 -16.20 4.16
CA VAL A 65 29.68 -17.35 3.26
C VAL A 65 30.85 -17.12 2.30
N THR A 66 30.96 -15.92 1.74
CA THR A 66 32.06 -15.56 0.84
C THR A 66 33.43 -15.71 1.54
N LEU A 67 33.53 -15.23 2.79
CA LEU A 67 34.76 -15.42 3.58
C LEU A 67 35.05 -16.88 3.84
N ALA A 68 34.06 -17.67 4.20
CA ALA A 68 34.22 -19.10 4.43
C ALA A 68 34.69 -19.84 3.17
N VAL A 69 34.10 -19.51 2.01
CA VAL A 69 34.50 -20.07 0.72
C VAL A 69 35.94 -19.70 0.38
N THR A 70 36.33 -18.45 0.64
CA THR A 70 37.69 -17.97 0.42
C THR A 70 38.68 -18.74 1.31
N GLU A 71 38.37 -18.98 2.59
CA GLU A 71 39.17 -19.76 3.50
C GLU A 71 39.30 -21.22 3.03
N MET A 72 38.20 -21.82 2.58
CA MET A 72 38.19 -23.16 2.02
C MET A 72 39.10 -23.27 0.80
N ASP A 73 39.01 -22.27 -0.11
CA ASP A 73 39.87 -22.23 -1.29
C ASP A 73 41.33 -22.15 -0.92
N SER A 74 41.71 -21.34 0.06
CA SER A 74 43.03 -21.22 0.60
C SER A 74 43.53 -22.55 1.19
N THR A 75 42.67 -23.23 1.95
CA THR A 75 42.98 -24.54 2.55
C THR A 75 43.21 -25.59 1.47
N VAL A 76 42.39 -25.63 0.45
CA VAL A 76 42.50 -26.54 -0.70
C VAL A 76 43.83 -26.28 -1.42
N GLN A 77 44.20 -25.04 -1.64
CA GLN A 77 45.47 -24.68 -2.28
C GLN A 77 46.67 -25.12 -1.43
N GLN A 78 46.61 -24.92 -0.12
CA GLN A 78 47.67 -25.41 0.80
C GLN A 78 47.81 -26.93 0.75
N ASN A 79 46.68 -27.65 0.76
CA ASN A 79 46.69 -29.10 0.67
C ASN A 79 47.28 -29.59 -0.66
N ALA A 80 46.97 -28.88 -1.75
CA ALA A 80 47.51 -29.21 -3.07
C ALA A 80 49.02 -28.97 -3.15
N SER A 81 49.56 -28.05 -2.36
CA SER A 81 50.99 -27.75 -2.30
C SER A 81 51.78 -28.74 -1.48
N LEU A 82 51.11 -29.44 -0.57
CA LEU A 82 51.73 -30.46 0.25
C LEU A 82 51.98 -31.72 -0.56
#